data_f5351c1b3f0e1819ff56d76d4a4193f5
#
_entry.id   f5351c1b3f0e1819ff56d76d4a4193f5
#
_cell.length_a   1.000
_cell.length_b   1.000
_cell.length_c   1.000
_cell.angle_alpha   90.00
_cell.angle_beta   90.00
_cell.angle_gamma   90.00
#
_symmetry.space_group_name_H-M   'P 1'
#
loop_
_entity.id
_entity.type
_entity.pdbx_description
1 polymer ?
#
loop_
_entity_poly.entity_id
_entity_poly.type
_entity_poly.pdbx_seq_one_letter_code
_entity_poly.pdbx_strand_id
1 'polypeptide(L)'
;RDVAPSRGLGDVYKRQLQTTPELTADNVLSGKFMTEVENYTSDQILLRDFWTGARSALQRLEGRQDISGTYLGADGRYFAKVTDDTFNWDNYQKNLAAVETFFTANDGKRCTALIVPSPAGVLRDSLPEDAPYYDEDRAFAMLEEHLGTAFADARQALAGVADPYYHTDHHWTTAGAQAAYHIWAEATGHTARSYALVQATDRFRGTLYSKVLLPDSVYDEVDYCPDITIESADCDGTVTDSLYDMTALEKKDKYELFLGGNYAKAVLRTGVENGKHLLLIKDSFANSLVPFLCGDYETITMVDLRYCREKIQPLADEADDVLVLYEITNFAADGNLFKLNLK
;
A
#
# COMPACT_ATOMS: atom_id res chain seq x y z
N ARG A 1 -1.89 -2.13 -45.16
CA ARG A 1 -0.50 -2.65 -44.98
C ARG A 1 -0.15 -2.36 -43.56
N ASP A 2 -0.33 -3.36 -42.69
CA ASP A 2 0.07 -3.33 -41.30
C ASP A 2 1.58 -3.26 -41.25
N VAL A 3 2.10 -2.12 -40.81
CA VAL A 3 3.50 -2.00 -40.43
C VAL A 3 3.59 -2.58 -39.02
N ALA A 4 4.10 -3.80 -38.92
CA ALA A 4 4.43 -4.38 -37.63
C ALA A 4 5.40 -3.42 -36.88
N PRO A 5 5.16 -3.10 -35.59
CA PRO A 5 6.07 -2.27 -34.84
C PRO A 5 7.43 -2.98 -34.83
N SER A 6 8.48 -2.25 -35.19
CA SER A 6 9.86 -2.73 -35.09
C SER A 6 10.09 -3.27 -33.69
N ARG A 7 10.44 -4.54 -33.58
CA ARG A 7 10.97 -5.14 -32.34
C ARG A 7 12.31 -4.47 -32.06
N GLY A 8 12.26 -3.27 -31.48
CA GLY A 8 13.41 -2.68 -30.81
C GLY A 8 13.82 -3.60 -29.68
N LEU A 9 15.11 -3.67 -29.41
CA LEU A 9 15.76 -4.38 -28.30
C LEU A 9 14.85 -4.28 -27.08
N GLY A 10 14.25 -5.42 -26.70
CA GLY A 10 13.18 -5.48 -25.74
C GLY A 10 13.54 -4.73 -24.49
N ASP A 11 12.62 -3.90 -24.06
CA ASP A 11 12.66 -3.26 -22.76
C ASP A 11 12.97 -4.36 -21.73
N VAL A 12 14.15 -4.30 -21.12
CA VAL A 12 14.73 -5.36 -20.29
C VAL A 12 13.82 -5.76 -19.13
N TYR A 13 12.73 -5.00 -18.90
CA TYR A 13 11.80 -5.14 -17.79
C TYR A 13 10.35 -5.46 -18.16
N LYS A 14 10.05 -5.95 -19.37
CA LYS A 14 8.68 -6.37 -19.78
C LYS A 14 7.57 -5.37 -19.40
N ARG A 15 7.86 -4.07 -19.39
CA ARG A 15 6.85 -3.04 -19.16
C ARG A 15 5.92 -2.99 -20.38
N GLN A 16 4.61 -3.05 -20.17
CA GLN A 16 3.65 -2.76 -21.22
C GLN A 16 3.75 -1.27 -21.55
N LEU A 17 4.13 -0.97 -22.79
CA LEU A 17 4.12 0.41 -23.29
C LEU A 17 2.69 0.93 -23.34
N GLN A 18 2.52 2.22 -23.11
CA GLN A 18 1.21 2.85 -23.22
C GLN A 18 0.67 2.71 -24.65
N THR A 19 -0.62 2.39 -24.76
CA THR A 19 -1.32 2.33 -26.02
C THR A 19 -1.53 3.75 -26.56
N THR A 20 -1.65 3.89 -27.90
CA THR A 20 -1.92 5.16 -28.54
C THR A 20 -3.18 5.81 -27.95
N PRO A 21 -3.12 7.08 -27.49
CA PRO A 21 -4.28 7.78 -26.94
C PRO A 21 -5.45 7.84 -27.92
N GLU A 22 -6.65 7.62 -27.42
CA GLU A 22 -7.85 7.73 -28.25
C GLU A 22 -8.28 9.20 -28.41
N LEU A 23 -8.35 9.66 -29.65
CA LEU A 23 -8.83 10.99 -29.99
C LEU A 23 -10.35 11.02 -29.99
N THR A 24 -10.96 11.37 -28.85
CA THR A 24 -12.39 11.62 -28.72
C THR A 24 -12.63 13.08 -28.34
N ALA A 25 -13.82 13.62 -28.69
CA ALA A 25 -14.16 15.01 -28.34
C ALA A 25 -14.13 15.22 -26.82
N ASP A 26 -14.59 14.26 -26.02
CA ASP A 26 -14.63 14.35 -24.55
C ASP A 26 -13.20 14.34 -23.97
N ASN A 27 -12.31 13.49 -24.48
CA ASN A 27 -10.92 13.45 -24.03
C ASN A 27 -10.15 14.73 -24.36
N VAL A 28 -10.45 15.37 -25.49
CA VAL A 28 -9.86 16.66 -25.88
C VAL A 28 -10.37 17.79 -25.02
N LEU A 29 -11.69 17.88 -24.82
CA LEU A 29 -12.32 18.96 -24.05
C LEU A 29 -11.97 18.89 -22.56
N SER A 30 -11.79 17.68 -22.01
CA SER A 30 -11.36 17.46 -20.62
C SER A 30 -9.87 17.65 -20.38
N GLY A 31 -9.06 17.85 -21.44
CA GLY A 31 -7.59 17.88 -21.34
C GLY A 31 -6.92 16.51 -21.19
N LYS A 32 -7.70 15.43 -21.02
CA LYS A 32 -7.21 14.07 -20.83
C LYS A 32 -6.36 13.59 -22.01
N PHE A 33 -6.76 13.92 -23.24
CA PHE A 33 -6.02 13.56 -24.46
C PHE A 33 -4.58 14.09 -24.45
N MET A 34 -4.37 15.35 -24.06
CA MET A 34 -3.01 15.94 -24.01
C MET A 34 -2.14 15.25 -22.98
N THR A 35 -2.71 14.96 -21.80
CA THR A 35 -1.99 14.19 -20.74
C THR A 35 -1.65 12.77 -21.20
N GLU A 36 -2.56 12.10 -21.89
CA GLU A 36 -2.32 10.77 -22.47
C GLU A 36 -1.26 10.81 -23.59
N VAL A 37 -1.25 11.84 -24.43
CA VAL A 37 -0.22 12.05 -25.47
C VAL A 37 1.14 12.31 -24.83
N GLU A 38 1.23 13.14 -23.81
CA GLU A 38 2.49 13.36 -23.07
C GLU A 38 3.01 12.07 -22.43
N ASN A 39 2.14 11.30 -21.79
CA ASN A 39 2.48 10.02 -21.21
C ASN A 39 2.92 9.02 -22.29
N TYR A 40 2.18 8.91 -23.38
CA TYR A 40 2.50 8.03 -24.51
C TYR A 40 3.85 8.40 -25.13
N THR A 41 4.06 9.68 -25.49
CA THR A 41 5.32 10.13 -26.08
C THR A 41 6.50 9.93 -25.15
N SER A 42 6.33 10.21 -23.86
CA SER A 42 7.35 9.95 -22.83
C SER A 42 7.67 8.47 -22.72
N ASP A 43 6.68 7.60 -22.92
CA ASP A 43 6.80 6.15 -22.82
C ASP A 43 7.47 5.53 -24.06
N GLN A 44 7.34 6.14 -25.22
CA GLN A 44 7.94 5.70 -26.49
C GLN A 44 9.40 6.15 -26.68
N ILE A 45 9.95 6.93 -25.74
CA ILE A 45 11.37 7.31 -25.81
C ILE A 45 12.23 6.04 -25.71
N LEU A 46 12.98 5.78 -26.75
CA LEU A 46 13.91 4.66 -26.80
C LEU A 46 14.87 4.72 -25.60
N LEU A 47 14.94 3.64 -24.80
CA LEU A 47 15.79 3.55 -23.61
C LEU A 47 15.45 4.59 -22.53
N ARG A 48 14.17 4.98 -22.38
CA ARG A 48 13.74 5.96 -21.37
C ARG A 48 14.27 5.65 -19.98
N ASP A 49 14.12 4.41 -19.52
CA ASP A 49 14.57 4.00 -18.18
C ASP A 49 16.10 4.11 -18.05
N PHE A 50 16.85 3.83 -19.13
CA PHE A 50 18.30 4.07 -19.16
C PHE A 50 18.65 5.56 -19.01
N TRP A 51 18.00 6.44 -19.77
CA TRP A 51 18.26 7.89 -19.68
C TRP A 51 17.83 8.46 -18.32
N THR A 52 16.71 7.97 -17.77
CA THR A 52 16.25 8.37 -16.44
C THR A 52 17.26 7.90 -15.39
N GLY A 53 17.73 6.67 -15.46
CA GLY A 53 18.75 6.13 -14.55
C GLY A 53 20.10 6.86 -14.68
N ALA A 54 20.54 7.18 -15.89
CA ALA A 54 21.76 7.96 -16.12
C ALA A 54 21.65 9.37 -15.52
N ARG A 55 20.50 10.05 -15.69
CA ARG A 55 20.21 11.33 -15.03
C ARG A 55 20.24 11.20 -13.51
N SER A 56 19.60 10.18 -12.96
CA SER A 56 19.59 9.93 -11.52
C SER A 56 20.99 9.67 -10.97
N ALA A 57 21.80 8.89 -11.69
CA ALA A 57 23.20 8.66 -11.33
C ALA A 57 24.03 9.95 -11.34
N LEU A 58 23.82 10.83 -12.34
CA LEU A 58 24.46 12.14 -12.37
C LEU A 58 24.05 13.02 -11.19
N GLN A 59 22.74 13.09 -10.90
CA GLN A 59 22.24 13.87 -9.76
C GLN A 59 22.81 13.35 -8.42
N ARG A 60 22.97 12.04 -8.27
CA ARG A 60 23.63 11.44 -7.09
C ARG A 60 25.12 11.83 -7.01
N LEU A 61 25.82 11.84 -8.13
CA LEU A 61 27.22 12.30 -8.22
C LEU A 61 27.38 13.79 -7.90
N GLU A 62 26.37 14.62 -8.18
CA GLU A 62 26.28 16.01 -7.79
C GLU A 62 25.99 16.20 -6.28
N GLY A 63 25.87 15.11 -5.51
CA GLY A 63 25.61 15.13 -4.07
C GLY A 63 24.14 15.31 -3.70
N ARG A 64 23.19 15.11 -4.64
CA ARG A 64 21.77 15.14 -4.30
C ARG A 64 21.39 13.94 -3.46
N GLN A 65 20.70 14.22 -2.37
CA GLN A 65 20.18 13.21 -1.44
C GLN A 65 18.74 12.79 -1.77
N ASP A 66 18.07 13.50 -2.68
CA ASP A 66 16.74 13.15 -3.17
C ASP A 66 16.64 13.24 -4.69
N ILE A 67 15.91 12.32 -5.29
CA ILE A 67 15.64 12.25 -6.73
C ILE A 67 14.16 11.93 -6.92
N SER A 68 13.47 12.74 -7.73
CA SER A 68 12.06 12.52 -8.08
C SER A 68 11.14 12.31 -6.86
N GLY A 69 11.35 13.08 -5.78
CA GLY A 69 10.57 12.97 -4.55
C GLY A 69 10.87 11.70 -3.73
N THR A 70 12.07 11.15 -3.89
CA THR A 70 12.52 9.95 -3.18
C THR A 70 13.89 10.25 -2.56
N TYR A 71 14.02 10.11 -1.25
CA TYR A 71 15.31 10.16 -0.56
C TYR A 71 16.12 8.90 -0.82
N LEU A 72 17.42 9.09 -0.98
CA LEU A 72 18.42 8.03 -1.10
C LEU A 72 19.03 7.80 0.28
N GLY A 73 18.45 6.88 1.02
CA GLY A 73 18.88 6.57 2.38
C GLY A 73 20.07 5.60 2.45
N ALA A 74 20.44 5.25 3.67
CA ALA A 74 21.49 4.27 3.93
C ALA A 74 21.10 2.87 3.42
N ASP A 75 22.11 2.01 3.22
CA ASP A 75 21.95 0.60 2.87
C ASP A 75 21.10 0.33 1.60
N GLY A 76 21.06 1.31 0.69
CA GLY A 76 20.28 1.19 -0.55
C GLY A 76 18.77 1.37 -0.37
N ARG A 77 18.33 1.88 0.77
CA ARG A 77 16.92 2.17 1.05
C ARG A 77 16.47 3.46 0.38
N TYR A 78 15.25 3.43 -0.09
CA TYR A 78 14.54 4.58 -0.62
C TYR A 78 13.38 4.96 0.29
N PHE A 79 13.18 6.27 0.47
CA PHE A 79 12.06 6.79 1.25
C PHE A 79 11.27 7.79 0.43
N ALA A 80 9.95 7.74 0.50
CA ALA A 80 9.12 8.81 -0.05
C ALA A 80 9.45 10.12 0.69
N LYS A 81 9.73 11.18 -0.07
CA LYS A 81 9.98 12.51 0.51
C LYS A 81 8.66 13.14 0.87
N VAL A 82 8.33 13.11 2.16
CA VAL A 82 7.17 13.79 2.74
C VAL A 82 7.67 14.77 3.80
N THR A 83 7.37 16.05 3.61
CA THR A 83 7.77 17.15 4.51
C THR A 83 6.52 17.76 5.14
N ASP A 84 6.67 18.61 6.15
CA ASP A 84 5.51 19.31 6.75
C ASP A 84 4.68 20.09 5.73
N ASP A 85 5.33 20.65 4.71
CA ASP A 85 4.63 21.39 3.64
C ASP A 85 3.85 20.46 2.68
N THR A 86 4.21 19.18 2.60
CA THR A 86 3.59 18.21 1.69
C THR A 86 2.69 17.21 2.40
N PHE A 87 2.82 17.04 3.70
CA PHE A 87 1.88 16.26 4.51
C PHE A 87 0.57 17.04 4.66
N ASN A 88 -0.53 16.45 4.23
CA ASN A 88 -1.83 17.12 4.22
C ASN A 88 -2.49 17.12 5.61
N TRP A 89 -2.02 17.98 6.50
CA TRP A 89 -2.52 18.10 7.87
C TRP A 89 -4.03 18.35 7.95
N ASP A 90 -4.57 19.19 7.06
CA ASP A 90 -6.02 19.50 7.04
C ASP A 90 -6.85 18.27 6.70
N ASN A 91 -6.40 17.49 5.71
CA ASN A 91 -7.11 16.27 5.33
C ASN A 91 -6.91 15.17 6.38
N TYR A 92 -5.71 15.07 6.96
CA TYR A 92 -5.42 14.16 8.06
C TYR A 92 -6.40 14.34 9.22
N GLN A 93 -6.61 15.58 9.67
CA GLN A 93 -7.58 15.90 10.74
C GLN A 93 -9.00 15.54 10.37
N LYS A 94 -9.42 15.82 9.12
CA LYS A 94 -10.76 15.45 8.62
C LYS A 94 -10.94 13.93 8.59
N ASN A 95 -9.93 13.20 8.17
CA ASN A 95 -9.97 11.75 8.11
C ASN A 95 -10.02 11.14 9.52
N LEU A 96 -9.25 11.68 10.44
CA LEU A 96 -9.27 11.27 11.85
C LEU A 96 -10.66 11.48 12.47
N ALA A 97 -11.24 12.65 12.27
CA ALA A 97 -12.62 12.95 12.74
C ALA A 97 -13.67 12.05 12.05
N ALA A 98 -13.45 11.67 10.79
CA ALA A 98 -14.35 10.76 10.09
C ALA A 98 -14.30 9.34 10.68
N VAL A 99 -13.10 8.82 11.01
CA VAL A 99 -12.92 7.53 11.68
C VAL A 99 -13.52 7.54 13.08
N GLU A 100 -13.24 8.57 13.89
CA GLU A 100 -13.81 8.72 15.23
C GLU A 100 -15.35 8.75 15.20
N THR A 101 -15.94 9.51 14.26
CA THR A 101 -17.40 9.56 14.07
C THR A 101 -17.96 8.19 13.70
N PHE A 102 -17.29 7.48 12.80
CA PHE A 102 -17.70 6.15 12.35
C PHE A 102 -17.62 5.12 13.49
N PHE A 103 -16.55 5.15 14.29
CA PHE A 103 -16.40 4.29 15.45
C PHE A 103 -17.46 4.57 16.52
N THR A 104 -17.74 5.84 16.77
CA THR A 104 -18.83 6.26 17.70
C THR A 104 -20.19 5.78 17.22
N ALA A 105 -20.46 5.82 15.92
CA ALA A 105 -21.73 5.32 15.36
C ALA A 105 -21.85 3.79 15.44
N ASN A 106 -20.74 3.08 15.63
CA ASN A 106 -20.63 1.62 15.72
C ASN A 106 -20.11 1.14 17.09
N ASP A 107 -20.40 1.85 18.18
CA ASP A 107 -19.89 1.62 19.54
C ASP A 107 -20.28 0.26 20.13
N GLY A 108 -21.30 -0.42 19.58
CA GLY A 108 -21.67 -1.80 19.90
C GLY A 108 -20.76 -2.86 19.30
N LYS A 109 -19.77 -2.46 18.46
CA LYS A 109 -18.83 -3.35 17.78
C LYS A 109 -17.40 -3.06 18.22
N ARG A 110 -16.50 -4.01 18.00
CA ARG A 110 -15.08 -3.76 18.19
C ARG A 110 -14.52 -3.03 16.99
N CYS A 111 -14.35 -1.71 17.12
CA CYS A 111 -13.74 -0.86 16.10
C CYS A 111 -12.28 -0.59 16.47
N THR A 112 -11.36 -0.82 15.53
CA THR A 112 -9.92 -0.61 15.73
C THR A 112 -9.32 0.09 14.52
N ALA A 113 -8.41 1.03 14.76
CA ALA A 113 -7.56 1.63 13.74
C ALA A 113 -6.12 1.13 13.90
N LEU A 114 -5.54 0.60 12.83
CA LEU A 114 -4.13 0.29 12.71
C LEU A 114 -3.55 1.23 11.65
N ILE A 115 -3.08 2.39 12.10
CA ILE A 115 -2.39 3.35 11.22
C ILE A 115 -0.91 3.05 11.27
N VAL A 116 -0.41 2.58 10.13
CA VAL A 116 0.95 2.09 9.96
C VAL A 116 1.90 3.28 9.85
N PRO A 117 2.96 3.36 10.67
CA PRO A 117 3.96 4.42 10.53
C PRO A 117 4.64 4.36 9.17
N SER A 118 5.16 5.50 8.73
CA SER A 118 5.92 5.54 7.49
C SER A 118 7.27 4.82 7.64
N PRO A 119 7.87 4.32 6.54
CA PRO A 119 9.24 3.80 6.59
C PRO A 119 10.23 4.81 7.17
N ALA A 120 10.07 6.10 6.83
CA ALA A 120 10.92 7.18 7.33
C ALA A 120 10.74 7.42 8.83
N GLY A 121 9.55 7.22 9.39
CA GLY A 121 9.28 7.37 10.82
C GLY A 121 9.91 6.25 11.66
N VAL A 122 9.93 5.01 11.16
CA VAL A 122 10.52 3.87 11.86
C VAL A 122 12.03 3.78 11.68
N LEU A 123 12.54 4.09 10.48
CA LEU A 123 13.94 3.92 10.08
C LEU A 123 14.65 5.28 9.94
N ARG A 124 14.43 6.21 10.88
CA ARG A 124 14.94 7.58 10.83
C ARG A 124 16.45 7.65 10.64
N ASP A 125 17.19 6.76 11.27
CA ASP A 125 18.66 6.71 11.19
C ASP A 125 19.16 6.32 9.78
N SER A 126 18.30 5.78 8.94
CA SER A 126 18.62 5.45 7.54
C SER A 126 18.30 6.59 6.57
N LEU A 127 17.65 7.66 7.00
CA LEU A 127 17.43 8.84 6.17
C LEU A 127 18.76 9.57 5.89
N PRO A 128 18.87 10.31 4.78
CA PRO A 128 20.00 11.23 4.58
C PRO A 128 20.11 12.23 5.73
N GLU A 129 21.34 12.64 6.04
CA GLU A 129 21.61 13.66 7.06
C GLU A 129 20.82 14.95 6.75
N ASP A 130 20.17 15.50 7.77
CA ASP A 130 19.33 16.71 7.68
C ASP A 130 18.18 16.63 6.67
N ALA A 131 17.73 15.43 6.29
CA ALA A 131 16.59 15.26 5.39
C ALA A 131 15.31 15.85 6.03
N PRO A 132 14.66 16.85 5.42
CA PRO A 132 13.40 17.37 5.92
C PRO A 132 12.33 16.27 5.96
N TYR A 133 11.64 16.17 7.08
CA TYR A 133 10.61 15.17 7.32
C TYR A 133 9.46 15.79 8.11
N TYR A 134 8.23 15.37 7.89
CA TYR A 134 7.07 15.88 8.62
C TYR A 134 7.06 15.38 10.07
N ASP A 135 6.34 16.08 10.93
CA ASP A 135 6.19 15.73 12.35
C ASP A 135 5.25 14.52 12.54
N GLU A 136 5.79 13.32 12.30
CA GLU A 136 5.04 12.07 12.44
C GLU A 136 4.66 11.81 13.90
N ASP A 137 5.48 12.22 14.87
CA ASP A 137 5.18 12.05 16.29
C ASP A 137 3.93 12.85 16.68
N ARG A 138 3.76 14.06 16.13
CA ARG A 138 2.53 14.84 16.27
C ARG A 138 1.33 14.13 15.66
N ALA A 139 1.49 13.51 14.49
CA ALA A 139 0.38 12.79 13.87
C ALA A 139 -0.06 11.59 14.73
N PHE A 140 0.88 10.83 15.28
CA PHE A 140 0.58 9.71 16.19
C PHE A 140 -0.02 10.17 17.50
N ALA A 141 0.45 11.28 18.09
CA ALA A 141 -0.16 11.85 19.30
C ALA A 141 -1.64 12.22 19.07
N MET A 142 -1.99 12.72 17.89
CA MET A 142 -3.39 12.98 17.52
C MET A 142 -4.21 11.70 17.39
N LEU A 143 -3.65 10.61 16.83
CA LEU A 143 -4.32 9.30 16.80
C LEU A 143 -4.64 8.78 18.21
N GLU A 144 -3.67 8.87 19.12
CA GLU A 144 -3.82 8.48 20.51
C GLU A 144 -4.89 9.33 21.22
N GLU A 145 -4.89 10.65 21.00
CA GLU A 145 -5.86 11.58 21.59
C GLU A 145 -7.30 11.29 21.14
N HIS A 146 -7.51 11.07 19.83
CA HIS A 146 -8.85 10.92 19.23
C HIS A 146 -9.40 9.49 19.37
N LEU A 147 -8.56 8.46 19.22
CA LEU A 147 -9.01 7.07 19.15
C LEU A 147 -8.76 6.28 20.44
N GLY A 148 -7.86 6.74 21.31
CA GLY A 148 -7.56 6.09 22.58
C GLY A 148 -7.29 4.60 22.41
N THR A 149 -8.03 3.75 23.15
CA THR A 149 -7.87 2.29 23.11
C THR A 149 -8.31 1.64 21.80
N ALA A 150 -8.99 2.36 20.92
CA ALA A 150 -9.32 1.89 19.56
C ALA A 150 -8.15 2.03 18.58
N PHE A 151 -7.05 2.66 18.98
CA PHE A 151 -5.83 2.77 18.19
C PHE A 151 -4.82 1.68 18.57
N ALA A 152 -4.40 0.87 17.60
CA ALA A 152 -3.33 -0.11 17.73
C ALA A 152 -2.03 0.48 17.18
N ASP A 153 -1.10 0.82 18.08
CA ASP A 153 0.19 1.44 17.73
C ASP A 153 1.25 0.39 17.43
N ALA A 154 1.61 0.24 16.16
CA ALA A 154 2.62 -0.72 15.71
C ALA A 154 4.06 -0.15 15.63
N ARG A 155 4.31 1.12 15.97
CA ARG A 155 5.63 1.76 15.83
C ARG A 155 6.75 0.96 16.47
N GLN A 156 6.59 0.58 17.75
CA GLN A 156 7.62 -0.15 18.48
C GLN A 156 7.82 -1.57 17.95
N ALA A 157 6.73 -2.26 17.56
CA ALA A 157 6.82 -3.60 17.01
C ALA A 157 7.57 -3.61 15.67
N LEU A 158 7.26 -2.66 14.79
CA LEU A 158 7.97 -2.50 13.51
C LEU A 158 9.44 -2.15 13.69
N ALA A 159 9.78 -1.28 14.65
CA ALA A 159 11.17 -0.96 14.97
C ALA A 159 11.95 -2.18 15.50
N GLY A 160 11.27 -3.20 16.00
CA GLY A 160 11.88 -4.47 16.45
C GLY A 160 12.10 -5.49 15.34
N VAL A 161 11.60 -5.27 14.12
CA VAL A 161 11.81 -6.14 12.95
C VAL A 161 13.10 -5.72 12.24
N ALA A 162 13.92 -6.69 11.80
CA ALA A 162 15.18 -6.40 11.13
C ALA A 162 15.00 -5.58 9.84
N ASP A 163 14.05 -6.00 9.00
CA ASP A 163 13.67 -5.32 7.76
C ASP A 163 12.15 -5.14 7.73
N PRO A 164 11.62 -4.10 8.44
CA PRO A 164 10.17 -3.92 8.53
C PRO A 164 9.54 -3.43 7.22
N TYR A 165 10.31 -2.80 6.36
CA TYR A 165 9.89 -2.25 5.07
C TYR A 165 10.84 -2.67 3.96
N TYR A 166 10.32 -2.78 2.73
CA TYR A 166 11.15 -2.97 1.56
C TYR A 166 12.12 -1.80 1.36
N HIS A 167 13.28 -2.08 0.77
CA HIS A 167 14.28 -1.05 0.47
C HIS A 167 13.88 -0.18 -0.72
N THR A 168 13.22 -0.77 -1.70
CA THR A 168 12.95 -0.15 -3.00
C THR A 168 11.47 0.13 -3.26
N ASP A 169 10.61 -0.25 -2.30
CA ASP A 169 9.17 -0.01 -2.31
C ASP A 169 8.71 0.74 -1.06
N HIS A 170 7.50 1.30 -1.10
CA HIS A 170 6.95 2.04 0.03
C HIS A 170 6.22 1.16 1.05
N HIS A 171 5.92 -0.10 0.71
CA HIS A 171 5.21 -1.00 1.61
C HIS A 171 6.14 -1.63 2.66
N TRP A 172 5.51 -2.08 3.72
CA TRP A 172 6.17 -2.99 4.67
C TRP A 172 6.45 -4.35 4.05
N THR A 173 7.38 -5.09 4.65
CA THR A 173 7.61 -6.50 4.32
C THR A 173 6.52 -7.37 4.96
N THR A 174 6.44 -8.62 4.55
CA THR A 174 5.52 -9.58 5.16
C THR A 174 5.84 -9.81 6.65
N ALA A 175 7.11 -9.73 7.03
CA ALA A 175 7.53 -9.76 8.44
C ALA A 175 7.04 -8.52 9.22
N GLY A 176 7.12 -7.33 8.61
CA GLY A 176 6.55 -6.11 9.18
C GLY A 176 5.03 -6.21 9.34
N ALA A 177 4.33 -6.71 8.32
CA ALA A 177 2.89 -6.93 8.39
C ALA A 177 2.50 -7.94 9.49
N GLN A 178 3.26 -9.03 9.67
CA GLN A 178 3.02 -10.00 10.76
C GLN A 178 3.25 -9.37 12.14
N ALA A 179 4.28 -8.55 12.31
CA ALA A 179 4.51 -7.85 13.56
C ALA A 179 3.36 -6.88 13.92
N ALA A 180 2.86 -6.15 12.93
CA ALA A 180 1.70 -5.27 13.11
C ALA A 180 0.40 -6.05 13.40
N TYR A 181 0.21 -7.22 12.77
CA TYR A 181 -0.90 -8.12 13.11
C TYR A 181 -0.85 -8.56 14.58
N HIS A 182 0.31 -8.85 15.13
CA HIS A 182 0.44 -9.21 16.55
C HIS A 182 -0.04 -8.09 17.48
N ILE A 183 0.31 -6.84 17.18
CA ILE A 183 -0.16 -5.67 17.94
C ILE A 183 -1.67 -5.50 17.84
N TRP A 184 -2.22 -5.64 16.63
CA TRP A 184 -3.67 -5.59 16.44
C TRP A 184 -4.38 -6.71 17.21
N ALA A 185 -3.86 -7.94 17.17
CA ALA A 185 -4.43 -9.08 17.89
C ALA A 185 -4.42 -8.85 19.39
N GLU A 186 -3.32 -8.33 19.95
CA GLU A 186 -3.22 -7.96 21.36
C GLU A 186 -4.24 -6.88 21.73
N ALA A 187 -4.30 -5.78 20.98
CA ALA A 187 -5.22 -4.67 21.22
C ALA A 187 -6.70 -5.09 21.16
N THR A 188 -7.02 -6.10 20.35
CA THR A 188 -8.39 -6.60 20.15
C THR A 188 -8.72 -7.85 20.97
N GLY A 189 -7.75 -8.40 21.73
CA GLY A 189 -7.92 -9.61 22.54
C GLY A 189 -8.02 -10.89 21.70
N HIS A 190 -7.55 -10.86 20.45
CA HIS A 190 -7.35 -12.07 19.66
C HIS A 190 -6.06 -12.78 20.07
N THR A 191 -5.98 -14.07 19.79
CA THR A 191 -4.74 -14.82 20.02
C THR A 191 -3.84 -14.65 18.80
N ALA A 192 -2.77 -13.87 18.95
CA ALA A 192 -1.79 -13.70 17.89
C ALA A 192 -1.17 -15.04 17.48
N ARG A 193 -1.15 -15.34 16.17
CA ARG A 193 -0.52 -16.52 15.61
C ARG A 193 0.73 -16.09 14.86
N SER A 194 1.80 -16.86 15.00
CA SER A 194 3.02 -16.68 14.21
C SER A 194 3.07 -17.73 13.10
N TYR A 195 3.37 -17.28 11.91
CA TYR A 195 3.43 -18.12 10.72
C TYR A 195 4.84 -18.13 10.16
N ALA A 196 5.25 -19.25 9.60
CA ALA A 196 6.51 -19.35 8.88
C ALA A 196 6.38 -18.62 7.54
N LEU A 197 7.33 -17.74 7.27
CA LEU A 197 7.43 -17.04 6.00
C LEU A 197 8.32 -17.80 5.04
N VAL A 198 7.95 -17.86 3.78
CA VAL A 198 8.68 -18.52 2.70
C VAL A 198 8.94 -17.51 1.60
N GLN A 199 10.17 -17.44 1.15
CA GLN A 199 10.58 -16.55 0.07
C GLN A 199 9.89 -16.92 -1.25
N ALA A 200 9.13 -15.97 -1.82
CA ALA A 200 8.52 -16.10 -3.14
C ALA A 200 9.47 -15.63 -4.24
N THR A 201 10.27 -14.58 -3.97
CA THR A 201 11.25 -14.03 -4.91
C THR A 201 12.28 -13.18 -4.18
N ASP A 202 13.51 -13.14 -4.73
CA ASP A 202 14.60 -12.24 -4.33
C ASP A 202 14.86 -11.12 -5.36
N ARG A 203 13.89 -10.87 -6.26
CA ARG A 203 14.04 -10.00 -7.43
C ARG A 203 12.93 -8.94 -7.50
N PHE A 204 12.62 -8.33 -6.38
CA PHE A 204 11.66 -7.24 -6.34
C PHE A 204 12.39 -5.89 -6.37
N ARG A 205 11.92 -4.99 -7.21
CA ARG A 205 12.23 -3.56 -7.20
C ARG A 205 10.92 -2.80 -7.37
N GLY A 206 10.53 -2.09 -6.33
CA GLY A 206 9.20 -1.53 -6.22
C GLY A 206 9.00 -0.13 -6.81
N THR A 207 8.00 0.54 -6.27
CA THR A 207 7.52 1.84 -6.76
C THR A 207 8.53 2.96 -6.56
N LEU A 208 9.29 2.95 -5.45
CA LEU A 208 10.31 3.96 -5.20
C LEU A 208 11.50 3.80 -6.14
N TYR A 209 11.95 2.56 -6.39
CA TYR A 209 12.93 2.30 -7.44
C TYR A 209 12.47 2.84 -8.81
N SER A 210 11.18 2.66 -9.13
CA SER A 210 10.64 3.10 -10.41
C SER A 210 10.70 4.61 -10.63
N LYS A 211 10.85 5.40 -9.55
CA LYS A 211 11.03 6.85 -9.60
C LYS A 211 12.49 7.27 -9.83
N VAL A 212 13.44 6.47 -9.30
CA VAL A 212 14.87 6.82 -9.34
C VAL A 212 15.65 6.07 -10.41
N LEU A 213 15.34 4.81 -10.67
CA LEU A 213 15.96 3.94 -11.69
C LEU A 213 17.50 3.87 -11.61
N LEU A 214 18.08 3.94 -10.41
CA LEU A 214 19.51 3.80 -10.23
C LEU A 214 19.94 2.35 -10.54
N PRO A 215 20.96 2.14 -11.40
CA PRO A 215 21.32 0.80 -11.88
C PRO A 215 21.84 -0.13 -10.77
N ASP A 216 22.47 0.44 -9.74
CA ASP A 216 23.04 -0.24 -8.58
C ASP A 216 22.07 -0.39 -7.40
N SER A 217 20.77 -0.12 -7.60
CA SER A 217 19.74 -0.35 -6.57
C SER A 217 19.70 -1.82 -6.17
N VAL A 218 19.49 -2.05 -4.88
CA VAL A 218 19.31 -3.40 -4.34
C VAL A 218 18.02 -4.05 -4.87
N TYR A 219 17.91 -5.35 -4.68
CA TYR A 219 16.67 -6.09 -4.83
C TYR A 219 16.13 -6.42 -3.45
N ASP A 220 14.84 -6.36 -3.31
CA ASP A 220 14.09 -6.81 -2.14
C ASP A 220 13.69 -8.28 -2.28
N GLU A 221 13.56 -8.96 -1.14
CA GLU A 221 12.95 -10.26 -1.03
C GLU A 221 11.46 -10.09 -0.69
N VAL A 222 10.60 -10.83 -1.38
CA VAL A 222 9.16 -10.89 -1.06
C VAL A 222 8.87 -12.25 -0.48
N ASP A 223 8.42 -12.26 0.77
CA ASP A 223 8.00 -13.46 1.48
C ASP A 223 6.48 -13.56 1.52
N TYR A 224 5.97 -14.77 1.68
CA TYR A 224 4.55 -15.04 1.85
C TYR A 224 4.33 -16.22 2.80
N CYS A 225 3.09 -16.50 3.13
CA CYS A 225 2.69 -17.54 4.08
C CYS A 225 1.91 -18.65 3.36
N PRO A 226 2.57 -19.69 2.83
CA PRO A 226 1.88 -20.73 2.06
C PRO A 226 0.92 -21.57 2.88
N ASP A 227 1.08 -21.62 4.20
CA ASP A 227 0.23 -22.40 5.12
C ASP A 227 -1.15 -21.75 5.35
N ILE A 228 -1.30 -20.48 4.97
CA ILE A 228 -2.59 -19.79 5.07
C ILE A 228 -3.37 -19.99 3.76
N THR A 229 -4.52 -20.65 3.87
CA THR A 229 -5.42 -20.92 2.75
C THR A 229 -6.79 -20.34 3.03
N ILE A 230 -7.57 -20.13 1.97
CA ILE A 230 -8.96 -19.66 2.04
C ILE A 230 -9.85 -20.57 1.18
N GLU A 231 -11.15 -20.54 1.43
CA GLU A 231 -12.14 -21.23 0.57
C GLU A 231 -12.36 -20.44 -0.72
N SER A 232 -12.49 -19.13 -0.61
CA SER A 232 -12.68 -18.24 -1.76
C SER A 232 -12.42 -16.77 -1.43
N ALA A 233 -12.06 -16.02 -2.45
CA ALA A 233 -12.06 -14.54 -2.44
C ALA A 233 -12.84 -14.07 -3.67
N ASP A 234 -13.89 -13.30 -3.47
CA ASP A 234 -14.60 -12.58 -4.52
C ASP A 234 -14.05 -11.15 -4.57
N CYS A 235 -13.26 -10.86 -5.59
CA CYS A 235 -12.59 -9.58 -5.82
C CYS A 235 -13.31 -8.84 -6.96
N ASP A 236 -14.22 -7.93 -6.63
CA ASP A 236 -15.04 -7.19 -7.61
C ASP A 236 -15.73 -8.09 -8.66
N GLY A 237 -16.23 -9.26 -8.23
CA GLY A 237 -16.91 -10.24 -9.09
C GLY A 237 -15.99 -11.29 -9.74
N THR A 238 -14.69 -11.23 -9.48
CA THR A 238 -13.73 -12.27 -9.88
C THR A 238 -13.44 -13.17 -8.68
N VAL A 239 -13.77 -14.45 -8.81
CA VAL A 239 -13.61 -15.42 -7.71
C VAL A 239 -12.31 -16.21 -7.90
N THR A 240 -11.53 -16.30 -6.82
CA THR A 240 -10.33 -17.14 -6.70
C THR A 240 -10.38 -17.94 -5.39
N ASP A 241 -9.59 -18.99 -5.29
CA ASP A 241 -9.39 -19.81 -4.08
C ASP A 241 -8.03 -19.55 -3.40
N SER A 242 -7.33 -18.51 -3.82
CA SER A 242 -6.00 -18.15 -3.32
C SER A 242 -5.90 -16.69 -2.88
N LEU A 243 -5.16 -16.45 -1.80
CA LEU A 243 -4.73 -15.13 -1.36
C LEU A 243 -3.55 -14.58 -2.20
N TYR A 244 -2.93 -15.45 -3.01
CA TYR A 244 -1.68 -15.14 -3.68
C TYR A 244 -1.79 -15.33 -5.19
N ASP A 245 -1.55 -14.26 -5.96
CA ASP A 245 -1.39 -14.31 -7.41
C ASP A 245 0.09 -14.57 -7.75
N MET A 246 0.46 -15.83 -7.87
CA MET A 246 1.84 -16.21 -8.20
C MET A 246 2.27 -15.69 -9.59
N THR A 247 1.35 -15.31 -10.47
CA THR A 247 1.69 -14.73 -11.78
C THR A 247 2.27 -13.31 -11.66
N ALA A 248 2.01 -12.63 -10.53
CA ALA A 248 2.59 -11.33 -10.23
C ALA A 248 4.13 -11.38 -10.11
N LEU A 249 4.70 -12.55 -9.77
CA LEU A 249 6.15 -12.72 -9.69
C LEU A 249 6.85 -12.56 -11.05
N GLU A 250 6.13 -12.71 -12.14
CA GLU A 250 6.63 -12.44 -13.51
C GLU A 250 6.44 -10.98 -13.94
N LYS A 251 5.64 -10.19 -13.19
CA LYS A 251 5.39 -8.78 -13.45
C LYS A 251 6.45 -7.89 -12.80
N LYS A 252 6.40 -6.59 -13.14
CA LYS A 252 7.25 -5.57 -12.50
C LYS A 252 6.84 -5.38 -11.04
N ASP A 253 5.55 -5.17 -10.79
CA ASP A 253 5.00 -5.04 -9.45
C ASP A 253 4.71 -6.42 -8.85
N LYS A 254 5.67 -6.90 -8.06
CA LYS A 254 5.57 -8.21 -7.40
C LYS A 254 4.77 -8.14 -6.11
N TYR A 255 4.47 -6.93 -5.60
CA TYR A 255 3.58 -6.77 -4.46
C TYR A 255 2.13 -7.17 -4.79
N GLU A 256 1.76 -7.17 -6.10
CA GLU A 256 0.50 -7.78 -6.56
C GLU A 256 0.40 -9.29 -6.26
N LEU A 257 1.46 -9.94 -5.77
CA LEU A 257 1.38 -11.29 -5.19
C LEU A 257 0.23 -11.38 -4.17
N PHE A 258 0.05 -10.35 -3.36
CA PHE A 258 -1.00 -10.29 -2.35
C PHE A 258 -2.32 -9.88 -3.00
N LEU A 259 -3.24 -10.83 -3.14
CA LEU A 259 -4.59 -10.70 -3.69
C LEU A 259 -4.68 -10.29 -5.18
N GLY A 260 -3.57 -10.18 -5.90
CA GLY A 260 -3.57 -9.72 -7.30
C GLY A 260 -3.76 -8.21 -7.46
N GLY A 261 -3.76 -7.42 -6.36
CA GLY A 261 -3.86 -5.97 -6.41
C GLY A 261 -4.93 -5.36 -5.51
N ASN A 262 -5.46 -4.19 -5.90
CA ASN A 262 -6.47 -3.45 -5.15
C ASN A 262 -7.84 -3.53 -5.83
N TYR A 263 -8.87 -3.77 -5.02
CA TYR A 263 -10.26 -3.89 -5.44
C TYR A 263 -11.13 -2.91 -4.68
N ALA A 264 -12.25 -2.48 -5.29
CA ALA A 264 -13.24 -1.67 -4.59
C ALA A 264 -13.81 -2.42 -3.39
N LYS A 265 -14.11 -3.71 -3.58
CA LYS A 265 -14.53 -4.62 -2.52
C LYS A 265 -13.99 -6.03 -2.81
N ALA A 266 -13.46 -6.69 -1.78
CA ALA A 266 -13.16 -8.11 -1.80
C ALA A 266 -13.82 -8.79 -0.60
N VAL A 267 -14.44 -9.94 -0.82
CA VAL A 267 -15.06 -10.76 0.23
C VAL A 267 -14.36 -12.10 0.29
N LEU A 268 -13.68 -12.36 1.40
CA LEU A 268 -12.95 -13.59 1.65
C LEU A 268 -13.77 -14.51 2.55
N ARG A 269 -13.80 -15.79 2.19
CA ARG A 269 -14.24 -16.90 3.05
C ARG A 269 -13.02 -17.73 3.40
N THR A 270 -12.74 -17.81 4.70
CA THR A 270 -11.43 -18.28 5.17
C THR A 270 -11.40 -19.78 5.46
N GLY A 271 -12.56 -20.41 5.59
CA GLY A 271 -12.68 -21.82 6.06
C GLY A 271 -12.69 -21.94 7.60
N VAL A 272 -12.62 -20.84 8.35
CA VAL A 272 -12.87 -20.83 9.80
C VAL A 272 -14.38 -20.80 10.02
N GLU A 273 -14.89 -21.75 10.82
CA GLU A 273 -16.33 -21.88 11.13
C GLU A 273 -16.63 -21.29 12.52
N ASN A 274 -16.54 -19.96 12.66
CA ASN A 274 -16.81 -19.29 13.94
C ASN A 274 -17.93 -18.24 13.89
N GLY A 275 -18.54 -18.07 12.71
CA GLY A 275 -19.61 -17.09 12.45
C GLY A 275 -19.17 -15.64 12.52
N LYS A 276 -17.86 -15.34 12.69
CA LYS A 276 -17.37 -13.97 12.83
C LYS A 276 -17.06 -13.32 11.51
N HIS A 277 -17.43 -12.04 11.40
CA HIS A 277 -17.22 -11.23 10.23
C HIS A 277 -16.43 -9.97 10.55
N LEU A 278 -15.34 -9.74 9.81
CA LEU A 278 -14.54 -8.51 9.85
C LEU A 278 -14.88 -7.61 8.66
N LEU A 279 -15.15 -6.33 8.93
CA LEU A 279 -15.09 -5.27 7.92
C LEU A 279 -13.72 -4.58 8.00
N LEU A 280 -12.94 -4.68 6.91
CA LEU A 280 -11.63 -4.07 6.78
C LEU A 280 -11.67 -2.91 5.78
N ILE A 281 -11.58 -1.68 6.28
CA ILE A 281 -11.42 -0.46 5.47
C ILE A 281 -9.92 -0.21 5.30
N LYS A 282 -9.43 -0.11 4.06
CA LYS A 282 -8.01 -0.30 3.83
C LYS A 282 -7.41 0.53 2.70
N ASP A 283 -6.09 0.66 2.76
CA ASP A 283 -5.23 0.92 1.60
C ASP A 283 -4.46 -0.36 1.18
N SER A 284 -3.46 -0.21 0.31
CA SER A 284 -2.69 -1.35 -0.21
C SER A 284 -1.83 -2.07 0.84
N PHE A 285 -1.50 -1.43 1.96
CA PHE A 285 -0.73 -2.07 3.04
C PHE A 285 -1.45 -3.28 3.62
N ALA A 286 -2.77 -3.25 3.70
CA ALA A 286 -3.54 -4.37 4.22
C ALA A 286 -3.41 -5.65 3.39
N ASN A 287 -3.05 -5.58 2.10
CA ASN A 287 -3.01 -6.76 1.24
C ASN A 287 -2.07 -7.85 1.77
N SER A 288 -0.89 -7.47 2.29
CA SER A 288 0.06 -8.42 2.89
C SER A 288 -0.25 -8.77 4.35
N LEU A 289 -1.12 -8.02 5.04
CA LEU A 289 -1.55 -8.32 6.42
C LEU A 289 -2.76 -9.25 6.45
N VAL A 290 -3.66 -9.16 5.49
CA VAL A 290 -4.92 -9.94 5.43
C VAL A 290 -4.73 -11.44 5.60
N PRO A 291 -3.69 -12.09 5.05
CA PRO A 291 -3.47 -13.51 5.30
C PRO A 291 -3.48 -13.86 6.81
N PHE A 292 -2.86 -13.04 7.64
CA PHE A 292 -2.77 -13.30 9.08
C PHE A 292 -4.13 -13.19 9.80
N LEU A 293 -5.06 -12.37 9.29
CA LEU A 293 -6.42 -12.24 9.80
C LEU A 293 -7.32 -13.44 9.48
N CYS A 294 -6.96 -14.25 8.47
CA CYS A 294 -7.77 -15.38 8.02
C CYS A 294 -7.98 -16.47 9.08
N GLY A 295 -7.12 -16.52 10.10
CA GLY A 295 -7.29 -17.44 11.22
C GLY A 295 -8.32 -16.98 12.26
N ASP A 296 -8.78 -15.74 12.23
CA ASP A 296 -9.60 -15.13 13.28
C ASP A 296 -11.07 -14.95 12.87
N TYR A 297 -11.36 -14.91 11.57
CA TYR A 297 -12.69 -14.64 11.03
C TYR A 297 -13.11 -15.66 9.97
N GLU A 298 -14.39 -15.98 9.94
CA GLU A 298 -15.02 -16.81 8.88
C GLU A 298 -15.14 -16.01 7.58
N THR A 299 -15.51 -14.72 7.71
CA THR A 299 -15.66 -13.82 6.57
C THR A 299 -14.86 -12.54 6.81
N ILE A 300 -14.14 -12.08 5.79
CA ILE A 300 -13.47 -10.78 5.80
C ILE A 300 -13.97 -10.00 4.59
N THR A 301 -14.65 -8.88 4.82
CA THR A 301 -15.03 -7.93 3.77
C THR A 301 -14.03 -6.79 3.76
N MET A 302 -13.26 -6.69 2.70
CA MET A 302 -12.26 -5.64 2.49
C MET A 302 -12.85 -4.55 1.60
N VAL A 303 -12.63 -3.30 1.95
CA VAL A 303 -13.11 -2.14 1.19
C VAL A 303 -12.00 -1.11 1.03
N ASP A 304 -11.70 -0.76 -0.22
CA ASP A 304 -10.84 0.37 -0.56
C ASP A 304 -11.71 1.57 -0.96
N LEU A 305 -11.77 2.58 -0.10
CA LEU A 305 -12.65 3.73 -0.29
C LEU A 305 -12.33 4.56 -1.55
N ARG A 306 -11.11 4.44 -2.09
CA ARG A 306 -10.72 5.12 -3.34
C ARG A 306 -11.56 4.63 -4.52
N TYR A 307 -11.93 3.36 -4.52
CA TYR A 307 -12.64 2.68 -5.61
C TYR A 307 -14.08 2.35 -5.25
N CYS A 308 -14.39 2.10 -3.96
CA CYS A 308 -15.72 1.71 -3.49
C CYS A 308 -16.72 2.86 -3.62
N ARG A 309 -17.92 2.53 -4.16
CA ARG A 309 -19.06 3.43 -4.30
C ARG A 309 -20.24 3.02 -3.43
N GLU A 310 -20.15 1.89 -2.75
CA GLU A 310 -21.20 1.41 -1.84
C GLU A 310 -21.20 2.24 -0.55
N LYS A 311 -22.34 2.29 0.13
CA LYS A 311 -22.43 2.80 1.49
C LYS A 311 -21.74 1.85 2.45
N ILE A 312 -20.97 2.38 3.38
CA ILE A 312 -20.15 1.56 4.31
C ILE A 312 -20.98 1.08 5.50
N GLN A 313 -21.96 1.87 5.97
CA GLN A 313 -22.74 1.50 7.15
C GLN A 313 -23.45 0.14 7.02
N PRO A 314 -24.10 -0.23 5.89
CA PRO A 314 -24.69 -1.57 5.76
C PRO A 314 -23.67 -2.70 5.89
N LEU A 315 -22.44 -2.51 5.40
CA LEU A 315 -21.36 -3.49 5.54
C LEU A 315 -20.89 -3.59 7.00
N ALA A 316 -20.83 -2.43 7.69
CA ALA A 316 -20.52 -2.39 9.11
C ALA A 316 -21.63 -3.07 9.96
N ASP A 317 -22.90 -2.91 9.58
CA ASP A 317 -24.02 -3.53 10.32
C ASP A 317 -23.94 -5.06 10.31
N GLU A 318 -23.42 -5.66 9.23
CA GLU A 318 -23.22 -7.10 9.08
C GLU A 318 -21.95 -7.62 9.78
N ALA A 319 -20.99 -6.77 10.10
CA ALA A 319 -19.72 -7.16 10.69
C ALA A 319 -19.79 -7.22 12.24
N ASP A 320 -19.01 -8.11 12.85
CA ASP A 320 -18.78 -8.14 14.30
C ASP A 320 -17.72 -7.13 14.70
N ASP A 321 -16.65 -7.07 13.90
CA ASP A 321 -15.49 -6.21 14.15
C ASP A 321 -15.22 -5.31 12.93
N VAL A 322 -14.66 -4.12 13.18
CA VAL A 322 -14.23 -3.18 12.13
C VAL A 322 -12.76 -2.86 12.33
N LEU A 323 -11.98 -2.97 11.27
CA LEU A 323 -10.58 -2.53 11.22
C LEU A 323 -10.40 -1.47 10.14
N VAL A 324 -9.87 -0.31 10.52
CA VAL A 324 -9.37 0.72 9.59
C VAL A 324 -7.85 0.60 9.52
N LEU A 325 -7.31 0.18 8.38
CA LEU A 325 -5.88 -0.02 8.17
C LEU A 325 -5.37 0.82 7.01
N TYR A 326 -4.51 1.78 7.32
CA TYR A 326 -3.86 2.66 6.36
C TYR A 326 -2.42 2.93 6.76
N GLU A 327 -1.55 3.13 5.78
CA GLU A 327 -0.28 3.80 6.04
C GLU A 327 -0.54 5.30 6.28
N ILE A 328 0.20 5.91 7.19
CA ILE A 328 -0.11 7.26 7.71
C ILE A 328 -0.09 8.37 6.65
N THR A 329 0.81 8.31 5.67
CA THR A 329 0.85 9.31 4.58
C THR A 329 -0.28 9.09 3.58
N ASN A 330 -0.65 7.83 3.33
CA ASN A 330 -1.84 7.49 2.55
C ASN A 330 -3.12 7.92 3.28
N PHE A 331 -3.19 7.72 4.60
CA PHE A 331 -4.30 8.18 5.42
C PHE A 331 -4.45 9.71 5.33
N ALA A 332 -3.35 10.45 5.39
CA ALA A 332 -3.37 11.89 5.23
C ALA A 332 -3.76 12.35 3.81
N ALA A 333 -3.40 11.58 2.78
CA ALA A 333 -3.63 11.95 1.38
C ALA A 333 -5.01 11.53 0.86
N ASP A 334 -5.62 10.47 1.41
CA ASP A 334 -6.89 9.93 0.90
C ASP A 334 -8.07 10.88 1.21
N GLY A 335 -8.65 11.47 0.16
CA GLY A 335 -9.83 12.33 0.26
C GLY A 335 -11.16 11.58 0.34
N ASN A 336 -11.18 10.26 0.61
CA ASN A 336 -12.40 9.45 0.55
C ASN A 336 -12.92 8.97 1.91
N LEU A 337 -12.19 9.16 3.02
CA LEU A 337 -12.62 8.66 4.33
C LEU A 337 -13.95 9.26 4.82
N PHE A 338 -14.36 10.42 4.30
CA PHE A 338 -15.71 10.95 4.57
C PHE A 338 -16.84 9.98 4.17
N LYS A 339 -16.57 9.04 3.23
CA LYS A 339 -17.55 8.02 2.80
C LYS A 339 -17.95 7.07 3.92
N LEU A 340 -17.14 6.93 4.98
CA LEU A 340 -17.49 6.16 6.16
C LEU A 340 -18.81 6.58 6.78
N ASN A 341 -19.12 7.90 6.71
CA ASN A 341 -20.28 8.53 7.37
C ASN A 341 -21.41 8.92 6.40
N LEU A 342 -21.38 8.43 5.15
CA LEU A 342 -22.47 8.66 4.20
C LEU A 342 -23.68 7.79 4.56
N LYS A 343 -24.83 8.47 4.76
CA LYS A 343 -26.14 7.86 5.08
C LYS A 343 -26.85 7.35 3.84
#